data_e352c18785bb2044f9b050553e93f356
#
_entry.id   e352c18785bb2044f9b050553e93f356
#
_cell.length_a   1.000
_cell.length_b   1.000
_cell.length_c   1.000
_cell.angle_alpha   90.00
_cell.angle_beta   90.00
_cell.angle_gamma   90.00
#
_symmetry.space_group_name_H-M   'P 1'
#
loop_
_entity.id
_entity.type
_entity.pdbx_description
1 polymer ?
#
loop_
_entity_poly.entity_id
_entity_poly.type
_entity_poly.pdbx_seq_one_letter_code
_entity_poly.pdbx_strand_id
1 'polypeptide(L)'
;MELTLENEALRISAWVREAEGNAPWILFIHGLGSCKNNHAVLLPAAMMVRQGYSVMLLDMREHGASSRINQLHTAGQEELHDVLNGWRWIHEKKGIPAEEIGVYGVSLGAGTVALAFAEEPRIHAAWLDSPFADMEKIIRSELQIAGFPAFLAGGAKFAGLLFSGIDIMGRTPLEGAESIGNRHLFIAHGKQDERIPVFHGELMCETANAFMLEDGSVECWYPSGQVTVGEDKTTGHAVAMLTELEEWNHQMKEFFGRTLNHQ
;
A
#
# COMPACT_ATOMS: atom_id res chain seq x y z
N MET A 1 -12.28 7.30 16.08
CA MET A 1 -11.70 6.78 17.33
C MET A 1 -10.23 6.56 17.11
N GLU A 2 -9.40 6.89 18.06
CA GLU A 2 -7.98 6.51 18.07
C GLU A 2 -7.82 5.15 18.72
N LEU A 3 -6.98 4.29 18.13
CA LEU A 3 -6.77 2.92 18.57
C LEU A 3 -5.27 2.63 18.63
N THR A 4 -4.84 1.86 19.60
CA THR A 4 -3.50 1.29 19.66
C THR A 4 -3.61 -0.22 19.53
N LEU A 5 -2.90 -0.78 18.54
CA LEU A 5 -2.77 -2.21 18.33
C LEU A 5 -1.43 -2.67 18.91
N GLU A 6 -1.44 -3.81 19.57
CA GLU A 6 -0.21 -4.47 20.01
C GLU A 6 0.25 -5.44 18.90
N ASN A 7 1.48 -5.25 18.45
CA ASN A 7 2.13 -6.15 17.52
C ASN A 7 3.50 -6.51 18.08
N GLU A 8 3.62 -7.73 18.61
CA GLU A 8 4.79 -8.17 19.39
C GLU A 8 5.02 -7.22 20.59
N ALA A 9 6.14 -6.54 20.68
CA ALA A 9 6.42 -5.53 21.69
C ALA A 9 6.14 -4.09 21.24
N LEU A 10 5.49 -3.92 20.06
CA LEU A 10 5.27 -2.61 19.46
C LEU A 10 3.84 -2.14 19.62
N ARG A 11 3.68 -0.84 19.82
CA ARG A 11 2.38 -0.16 19.76
C ARG A 11 2.20 0.44 18.38
N ILE A 12 1.13 0.04 17.70
CA ILE A 12 0.76 0.52 16.37
C ILE A 12 -0.47 1.42 16.50
N SER A 13 -0.31 2.68 16.11
CA SER A 13 -1.36 3.69 16.21
C SER A 13 -2.27 3.65 14.99
N ALA A 14 -3.58 3.64 15.21
CA ALA A 14 -4.57 3.67 14.14
C ALA A 14 -5.70 4.64 14.43
N TRP A 15 -6.29 5.20 13.39
CA TRP A 15 -7.59 5.87 13.44
C TRP A 15 -8.67 4.96 12.86
N VAL A 16 -9.81 4.91 13.52
CA VAL A 16 -10.95 4.10 13.11
C VAL A 16 -12.19 4.96 13.00
N ARG A 17 -12.89 4.81 11.88
CA ARG A 17 -14.23 5.34 11.66
C ARG A 17 -15.13 4.19 11.24
N GLU A 18 -16.03 3.79 12.14
CA GLU A 18 -17.05 2.78 11.86
C GLU A 18 -18.26 3.43 11.21
N ALA A 19 -18.78 2.84 10.14
CA ALA A 19 -20.06 3.17 9.55
C ALA A 19 -21.19 2.49 10.34
N GLU A 20 -22.43 2.85 10.04
CA GLU A 20 -23.58 2.20 10.64
C GLU A 20 -23.87 0.84 9.99
N GLY A 21 -24.40 -0.09 10.76
CA GLY A 21 -24.73 -1.44 10.28
C GLY A 21 -23.50 -2.33 10.02
N ASN A 22 -23.69 -3.31 9.14
CA ASN A 22 -22.64 -4.26 8.73
C ASN A 22 -21.88 -3.76 7.50
N ALA A 23 -21.33 -2.56 7.59
CA ALA A 23 -20.58 -1.98 6.46
C ALA A 23 -19.24 -2.70 6.28
N PRO A 24 -18.80 -2.94 5.03
CA PRO A 24 -17.46 -3.45 4.78
C PRO A 24 -16.38 -2.46 5.20
N TRP A 25 -15.17 -2.98 5.38
CA TRP A 25 -14.05 -2.24 5.91
C TRP A 25 -12.93 -2.07 4.88
N ILE A 26 -12.24 -0.96 4.97
CA ILE A 26 -11.00 -0.74 4.21
C ILE A 26 -9.89 -0.28 5.17
N LEU A 27 -8.78 -1.00 5.14
CA LEU A 27 -7.55 -0.66 5.86
C LEU A 27 -6.64 0.18 4.95
N PHE A 28 -6.21 1.35 5.40
CA PHE A 28 -5.39 2.30 4.64
C PHE A 28 -3.97 2.39 5.18
N ILE A 29 -2.97 2.22 4.30
CA ILE A 29 -1.53 2.17 4.62
C ILE A 29 -0.79 3.27 3.85
N HIS A 30 -0.09 4.13 4.59
CA HIS A 30 0.65 5.29 4.07
C HIS A 30 2.00 4.93 3.44
N GLY A 31 2.61 5.89 2.71
CA GLY A 31 3.94 5.77 2.12
C GLY A 31 5.10 6.10 3.07
N LEU A 32 6.33 6.01 2.53
CA LEU A 32 7.57 6.29 3.25
C LEU A 32 7.62 7.74 3.77
N GLY A 33 8.08 7.91 5.02
CA GLY A 33 8.24 9.22 5.66
C GLY A 33 6.92 9.96 5.92
N SER A 34 5.81 9.23 5.82
CA SER A 34 4.44 9.72 5.95
C SER A 34 3.76 9.16 7.22
N CYS A 35 2.46 9.34 7.35
CA CYS A 35 1.65 8.81 8.45
C CYS A 35 0.17 8.81 8.07
N LYS A 36 -0.68 8.22 8.93
CA LYS A 36 -2.13 8.09 8.71
C LYS A 36 -2.89 9.41 8.48
N ASN A 37 -2.31 10.56 8.85
CA ASN A 37 -2.92 11.87 8.60
C ASN A 37 -2.50 12.52 7.26
N ASN A 38 -1.73 11.82 6.44
CA ASN A 38 -1.33 12.32 5.13
C ASN A 38 -2.51 12.30 4.15
N HIS A 39 -2.56 13.28 3.24
CA HIS A 39 -3.63 13.39 2.23
C HIS A 39 -3.74 12.15 1.35
N ALA A 40 -2.62 11.44 1.05
CA ALA A 40 -2.61 10.25 0.20
C ALA A 40 -3.36 9.04 0.82
N VAL A 41 -3.67 9.08 2.12
CA VAL A 41 -4.54 8.10 2.78
C VAL A 41 -5.83 8.70 3.31
N LEU A 42 -5.80 9.96 3.77
CA LEU A 42 -7.00 10.63 4.29
C LEU A 42 -8.06 10.87 3.21
N LEU A 43 -7.65 11.30 2.02
CA LEU A 43 -8.58 11.64 0.96
C LEU A 43 -9.30 10.40 0.42
N PRO A 44 -8.61 9.30 0.02
CA PRO A 44 -9.30 8.07 -0.37
C PRO A 44 -10.12 7.47 0.78
N ALA A 45 -9.66 7.51 2.02
CA ALA A 45 -10.47 7.08 3.16
C ALA A 45 -11.76 7.90 3.32
N ALA A 46 -11.68 9.23 3.15
CA ALA A 46 -12.85 10.10 3.21
C ALA A 46 -13.85 9.84 2.06
N MET A 47 -13.35 9.49 0.86
CA MET A 47 -14.19 9.06 -0.25
C MET A 47 -14.97 7.79 0.11
N MET A 48 -14.31 6.79 0.68
CA MET A 48 -14.95 5.53 1.05
C MET A 48 -15.90 5.67 2.24
N VAL A 49 -15.60 6.53 3.22
CA VAL A 49 -16.54 6.88 4.30
C VAL A 49 -17.83 7.48 3.72
N ARG A 50 -17.75 8.33 2.70
CA ARG A 50 -18.92 8.88 2.01
C ARG A 50 -19.74 7.83 1.26
N GLN A 51 -19.11 6.74 0.87
CA GLN A 51 -19.75 5.58 0.22
C GLN A 51 -20.31 4.57 1.24
N GLY A 52 -20.18 4.85 2.55
CA GLY A 52 -20.72 4.00 3.60
C GLY A 52 -19.78 2.94 4.16
N TYR A 53 -18.50 2.96 3.79
CA TYR A 53 -17.51 2.02 4.33
C TYR A 53 -17.02 2.41 5.72
N SER A 54 -16.69 1.42 6.52
CA SER A 54 -15.86 1.58 7.70
C SER A 54 -14.39 1.64 7.28
N VAL A 55 -13.60 2.47 7.96
CA VAL A 55 -12.18 2.65 7.59
C VAL A 55 -11.27 2.57 8.80
N MET A 56 -10.08 2.00 8.59
CA MET A 56 -8.95 2.07 9.52
C MET A 56 -7.77 2.68 8.77
N LEU A 57 -7.18 3.74 9.33
CA LEU A 57 -5.93 4.34 8.84
C LEU A 57 -4.84 4.04 9.88
N LEU A 58 -3.76 3.40 9.45
CA LEU A 58 -2.73 2.88 10.34
C LEU A 58 -1.40 3.60 10.10
N ASP A 59 -0.69 3.96 11.19
CA ASP A 59 0.72 4.29 11.13
C ASP A 59 1.53 3.00 11.22
N MET A 60 2.32 2.68 10.21
CA MET A 60 3.27 1.57 10.30
C MET A 60 4.34 1.87 11.36
N ARG A 61 5.03 0.84 11.86
CA ARG A 61 6.22 1.01 12.72
C ARG A 61 7.18 2.04 12.12
N GLU A 62 8.00 2.67 12.95
CA GLU A 62 8.95 3.73 12.57
C GLU A 62 8.30 5.02 12.03
N HIS A 63 6.95 5.09 11.91
CA HIS A 63 6.22 6.23 11.35
C HIS A 63 5.14 6.78 12.32
N GLY A 64 4.79 8.04 12.11
CA GLY A 64 3.70 8.70 12.79
C GLY A 64 3.75 8.62 14.31
N ALA A 65 2.66 8.15 14.92
CA ALA A 65 2.49 7.94 16.36
C ALA A 65 2.76 6.49 16.80
N SER A 66 3.15 5.60 15.89
CA SER A 66 3.54 4.23 16.19
C SER A 66 4.93 4.14 16.82
N SER A 67 5.25 2.99 17.42
CA SER A 67 6.54 2.73 18.05
C SER A 67 7.69 2.91 17.07
N ARG A 68 8.78 3.50 17.56
CA ARG A 68 10.05 3.66 16.85
C ARG A 68 11.13 2.90 17.60
N ILE A 69 11.87 2.02 16.90
CA ILE A 69 12.95 1.21 17.45
C ILE A 69 14.31 1.82 17.09
N ASN A 70 14.53 2.06 15.79
CA ASN A 70 15.82 2.51 15.27
C ASN A 70 15.69 3.57 14.17
N GLN A 71 14.48 4.01 13.86
CA GLN A 71 14.14 4.98 12.81
C GLN A 71 14.48 4.49 11.38
N LEU A 72 14.63 3.18 11.21
CA LEU A 72 14.89 2.56 9.92
C LEU A 72 13.64 1.78 9.47
N HIS A 73 13.16 2.06 8.26
CA HIS A 73 12.16 1.22 7.62
C HIS A 73 12.83 0.03 6.92
N THR A 74 12.12 -1.06 6.78
CA THR A 74 12.63 -2.31 6.21
C THR A 74 12.08 -2.60 4.81
N ALA A 75 11.59 -1.56 4.13
CA ALA A 75 11.01 -1.66 2.79
C ALA A 75 9.83 -2.65 2.69
N GLY A 76 9.04 -2.72 3.75
CA GLY A 76 7.88 -3.60 3.85
C GLY A 76 8.13 -4.95 4.51
N GLN A 77 9.40 -5.36 4.73
CA GLN A 77 9.73 -6.69 5.26
C GLN A 77 9.16 -6.92 6.67
N GLU A 78 9.26 -5.94 7.54
CA GLU A 78 8.70 -5.97 8.90
C GLU A 78 7.36 -5.24 8.99
N GLU A 79 7.19 -4.16 8.21
CA GLU A 79 5.98 -3.35 8.21
C GLU A 79 4.74 -4.16 7.77
N LEU A 80 4.91 -5.25 6.99
CA LEU A 80 3.80 -6.14 6.63
C LEU A 80 3.08 -6.71 7.85
N HIS A 81 3.79 -6.95 8.97
CA HIS A 81 3.18 -7.45 10.20
C HIS A 81 2.23 -6.43 10.84
N ASP A 82 2.47 -5.13 10.64
CA ASP A 82 1.57 -4.07 11.12
C ASP A 82 0.28 -4.06 10.30
N VAL A 83 0.39 -4.25 8.97
CA VAL A 83 -0.76 -4.39 8.06
C VAL A 83 -1.58 -5.62 8.47
N LEU A 84 -0.94 -6.77 8.65
CA LEU A 84 -1.59 -8.02 9.08
C LEU A 84 -2.27 -7.87 10.45
N ASN A 85 -1.64 -7.15 11.39
CA ASN A 85 -2.23 -6.89 12.70
C ASN A 85 -3.49 -6.01 12.59
N GLY A 86 -3.45 -4.95 11.78
CA GLY A 86 -4.62 -4.11 11.49
C GLY A 86 -5.75 -4.92 10.84
N TRP A 87 -5.44 -5.72 9.82
CA TRP A 87 -6.39 -6.57 9.13
C TRP A 87 -7.01 -7.62 10.08
N ARG A 88 -6.19 -8.33 10.88
CA ARG A 88 -6.65 -9.31 11.88
C ARG A 88 -7.52 -8.66 12.94
N TRP A 89 -7.21 -7.45 13.37
CA TRP A 89 -8.06 -6.73 14.32
C TRP A 89 -9.46 -6.48 13.74
N ILE A 90 -9.58 -6.11 12.46
CA ILE A 90 -10.88 -5.95 11.79
C ILE A 90 -11.58 -7.31 11.69
N HIS A 91 -10.88 -8.33 11.21
CA HIS A 91 -11.47 -9.66 11.00
C HIS A 91 -11.85 -10.34 12.32
N GLU A 92 -10.92 -10.43 13.28
CA GLU A 92 -11.07 -11.25 14.48
C GLU A 92 -11.74 -10.51 15.64
N LYS A 93 -11.43 -9.22 15.84
CA LYS A 93 -11.96 -8.44 16.97
C LYS A 93 -13.28 -7.74 16.63
N LYS A 94 -13.48 -7.34 15.37
CA LYS A 94 -14.74 -6.78 14.90
C LYS A 94 -15.68 -7.85 14.35
N GLY A 95 -15.18 -9.04 14.04
CA GLY A 95 -15.95 -10.15 13.50
C GLY A 95 -16.38 -9.93 12.04
N ILE A 96 -15.64 -9.12 11.29
CA ILE A 96 -15.95 -8.82 9.90
C ILE A 96 -15.46 -9.98 9.02
N PRO A 97 -16.29 -10.51 8.13
CA PRO A 97 -15.88 -11.53 7.16
C PRO A 97 -14.69 -11.07 6.31
N ALA A 98 -13.79 -11.99 5.96
CA ALA A 98 -12.58 -11.66 5.23
C ALA A 98 -12.88 -11.02 3.85
N GLU A 99 -13.93 -11.47 3.20
CA GLU A 99 -14.44 -10.98 1.92
C GLU A 99 -15.08 -9.59 1.99
N GLU A 100 -15.29 -9.06 3.19
CA GLU A 100 -15.79 -7.70 3.43
C GLU A 100 -14.66 -6.73 3.86
N ILE A 101 -13.40 -7.17 3.78
CA ILE A 101 -12.23 -6.37 4.19
C ILE A 101 -11.31 -6.14 2.99
N GLY A 102 -11.26 -4.88 2.54
CA GLY A 102 -10.28 -4.42 1.55
C GLY A 102 -9.06 -3.79 2.20
N VAL A 103 -7.96 -3.75 1.46
CA VAL A 103 -6.73 -3.07 1.89
C VAL A 103 -6.25 -2.10 0.81
N TYR A 104 -5.91 -0.88 1.21
CA TYR A 104 -5.33 0.15 0.36
C TYR A 104 -3.91 0.47 0.82
N GLY A 105 -3.00 0.60 -0.11
CA GLY A 105 -1.64 1.06 0.17
C GLY A 105 -1.12 2.02 -0.89
N VAL A 106 -0.31 3.00 -0.47
CA VAL A 106 0.33 3.95 -1.37
C VAL A 106 1.85 3.90 -1.24
N SER A 107 2.58 3.87 -2.36
CA SER A 107 4.06 3.91 -2.39
C SER A 107 4.68 2.76 -1.58
N LEU A 108 5.49 3.05 -0.54
CA LEU A 108 5.96 2.04 0.42
C LEU A 108 4.81 1.21 0.98
N GLY A 109 3.68 1.85 1.33
CA GLY A 109 2.49 1.17 1.81
C GLY A 109 1.89 0.21 0.77
N ALA A 110 1.97 0.55 -0.52
CA ALA A 110 1.51 -0.35 -1.59
C ALA A 110 2.39 -1.61 -1.70
N GLY A 111 3.72 -1.45 -1.62
CA GLY A 111 4.63 -2.58 -1.56
C GLY A 111 4.43 -3.44 -0.30
N THR A 112 4.21 -2.79 0.85
CA THR A 112 3.93 -3.48 2.12
C THR A 112 2.61 -4.25 2.07
N VAL A 113 1.55 -3.66 1.49
CA VAL A 113 0.26 -4.32 1.27
C VAL A 113 0.41 -5.52 0.33
N ALA A 114 1.21 -5.41 -0.73
CA ALA A 114 1.46 -6.53 -1.64
C ALA A 114 2.15 -7.69 -0.91
N LEU A 115 3.13 -7.43 -0.05
CA LEU A 115 3.77 -8.46 0.79
C LEU A 115 2.77 -9.08 1.79
N ALA A 116 1.93 -8.25 2.44
CA ALA A 116 0.89 -8.76 3.34
C ALA A 116 -0.17 -9.59 2.59
N PHE A 117 -0.49 -9.22 1.36
CA PHE A 117 -1.39 -9.97 0.47
C PHE A 117 -0.82 -11.33 0.09
N ALA A 118 0.51 -11.44 -0.11
CA ALA A 118 1.18 -12.72 -0.31
C ALA A 118 1.15 -13.61 0.95
N GLU A 119 1.35 -13.01 2.12
CA GLU A 119 1.46 -13.71 3.41
C GLU A 119 0.10 -14.20 3.93
N GLU A 120 -0.98 -13.42 3.70
CA GLU A 120 -2.33 -13.72 4.22
C GLU A 120 -3.30 -13.98 3.06
N PRO A 121 -3.55 -15.24 2.71
CA PRO A 121 -4.45 -15.60 1.61
C PRO A 121 -5.91 -15.15 1.79
N ARG A 122 -6.32 -14.82 3.02
CA ARG A 122 -7.68 -14.34 3.31
C ARG A 122 -7.87 -12.85 3.00
N ILE A 123 -6.81 -12.08 2.74
CA ILE A 123 -6.97 -10.71 2.22
C ILE A 123 -7.57 -10.82 0.82
N HIS A 124 -8.84 -10.47 0.70
CA HIS A 124 -9.65 -10.75 -0.49
C HIS A 124 -9.43 -9.73 -1.61
N ALA A 125 -9.32 -8.44 -1.27
CA ALA A 125 -9.17 -7.35 -2.22
C ALA A 125 -8.10 -6.35 -1.76
N ALA A 126 -7.23 -5.92 -2.69
CA ALA A 126 -6.21 -4.91 -2.42
C ALA A 126 -6.12 -3.87 -3.54
N TRP A 127 -5.95 -2.59 -3.14
CA TRP A 127 -5.66 -1.47 -4.02
C TRP A 127 -4.24 -0.98 -3.77
N LEU A 128 -3.40 -1.03 -4.81
CA LEU A 128 -2.00 -0.61 -4.78
C LEU A 128 -1.83 0.67 -5.58
N ASP A 129 -1.53 1.77 -4.89
CA ASP A 129 -1.25 3.06 -5.51
C ASP A 129 0.26 3.27 -5.62
N SER A 130 0.74 3.46 -6.84
CA SER A 130 2.16 3.70 -7.13
C SER A 130 3.10 2.66 -6.48
N PRO A 131 2.81 1.34 -6.63
CA PRO A 131 3.62 0.28 -6.04
C PRO A 131 5.01 0.21 -6.68
N PHE A 132 5.97 -0.31 -5.92
CA PHE A 132 7.23 -0.79 -6.51
C PHE A 132 7.20 -2.32 -6.61
N ALA A 133 7.82 -2.85 -7.66
CA ALA A 133 7.89 -4.28 -7.93
C ALA A 133 9.29 -4.87 -7.65
N ASP A 134 10.32 -4.05 -7.81
CA ASP A 134 11.73 -4.46 -7.76
C ASP A 134 12.51 -3.52 -6.84
N MET A 135 12.87 -4.00 -5.65
CA MET A 135 13.56 -3.21 -4.64
C MET A 135 14.98 -2.82 -5.07
N GLU A 136 15.69 -3.65 -5.83
CA GLU A 136 17.03 -3.30 -6.30
C GLU A 136 16.99 -2.10 -7.23
N LYS A 137 15.99 -2.05 -8.13
CA LYS A 137 15.81 -0.90 -9.03
C LYS A 137 15.42 0.36 -8.27
N ILE A 138 14.56 0.24 -7.24
CA ILE A 138 14.22 1.38 -6.38
C ILE A 138 15.45 1.92 -5.66
N ILE A 139 16.27 1.07 -5.06
CA ILE A 139 17.50 1.51 -4.39
C ILE A 139 18.45 2.20 -5.38
N ARG A 140 18.58 1.69 -6.59
CA ARG A 140 19.39 2.32 -7.65
C ARG A 140 18.85 3.70 -8.01
N SER A 141 17.53 3.84 -8.15
CA SER A 141 16.86 5.11 -8.44
C SER A 141 17.04 6.12 -7.30
N GLU A 142 16.78 5.72 -6.06
CA GLU A 142 16.95 6.58 -4.88
C GLU A 142 18.41 7.04 -4.70
N LEU A 143 19.39 6.17 -4.96
CA LEU A 143 20.81 6.56 -4.95
C LEU A 143 21.10 7.61 -6.02
N GLN A 144 20.58 7.45 -7.24
CA GLN A 144 20.78 8.42 -8.32
C GLN A 144 20.12 9.78 -7.99
N ILE A 145 18.91 9.77 -7.44
CA ILE A 145 18.21 10.99 -6.98
C ILE A 145 19.05 11.69 -5.89
N ALA A 146 19.67 10.92 -5.00
CA ALA A 146 20.56 11.45 -3.96
C ALA A 146 21.96 11.85 -4.48
N GLY A 147 22.23 11.72 -5.78
CA GLY A 147 23.51 12.08 -6.40
C GLY A 147 24.61 11.01 -6.24
N PHE A 148 24.27 9.80 -5.86
CA PHE A 148 25.20 8.69 -5.73
C PHE A 148 25.21 7.77 -6.95
N PRO A 149 26.35 7.14 -7.29
CA PRO A 149 26.42 6.17 -8.40
C PRO A 149 25.57 4.91 -8.12
N ALA A 150 24.80 4.45 -9.12
CA ALA A 150 23.89 3.30 -9.00
C ALA A 150 24.59 1.98 -8.63
N PHE A 151 25.90 1.83 -8.91
CA PHE A 151 26.65 0.63 -8.53
C PHE A 151 26.76 0.42 -7.01
N LEU A 152 26.53 1.47 -6.20
CA LEU A 152 26.51 1.39 -4.74
C LEU A 152 25.29 0.62 -4.20
N ALA A 153 24.29 0.30 -5.04
CA ALA A 153 23.10 -0.45 -4.62
C ALA A 153 23.46 -1.83 -4.00
N GLY A 154 24.50 -2.51 -4.51
CA GLY A 154 24.99 -3.74 -3.90
C GLY A 154 25.54 -3.55 -2.48
N GLY A 155 26.17 -2.41 -2.22
CA GLY A 155 26.61 -2.01 -0.89
C GLY A 155 25.46 -1.63 0.05
N ALA A 156 24.39 -1.05 -0.48
CA ALA A 156 23.19 -0.71 0.29
C ALA A 156 22.49 -1.97 0.83
N LYS A 157 22.41 -3.05 0.04
CA LYS A 157 21.91 -4.36 0.52
C LYS A 157 22.73 -4.86 1.70
N PHE A 158 24.06 -4.87 1.57
CA PHE A 158 24.96 -5.35 2.61
C PHE A 158 24.88 -4.45 3.87
N ALA A 159 24.81 -3.14 3.69
CA ALA A 159 24.64 -2.20 4.79
C ALA A 159 23.29 -2.40 5.49
N GLY A 160 22.20 -2.58 4.74
CA GLY A 160 20.89 -2.90 5.29
C GLY A 160 20.97 -4.13 6.20
N LEU A 161 21.50 -5.24 5.71
CA LEU A 161 21.67 -6.46 6.48
C LEU A 161 22.56 -6.25 7.73
N LEU A 162 23.64 -5.49 7.60
CA LEU A 162 24.60 -5.27 8.69
C LEU A 162 24.01 -4.37 9.81
N PHE A 163 23.27 -3.32 9.45
CA PHE A 163 22.77 -2.31 10.40
C PHE A 163 21.38 -2.60 10.94
N SER A 164 20.49 -3.19 10.14
CA SER A 164 19.13 -3.54 10.59
C SER A 164 18.97 -5.03 10.92
N GLY A 165 19.91 -5.88 10.52
CA GLY A 165 19.77 -7.34 10.63
C GLY A 165 18.77 -7.96 9.63
N ILE A 166 18.19 -7.15 8.75
CA ILE A 166 17.10 -7.53 7.84
C ILE A 166 17.57 -7.38 6.40
N ASP A 167 17.34 -8.42 5.59
CA ASP A 167 17.53 -8.33 4.14
C ASP A 167 16.34 -7.56 3.52
N ILE A 168 16.50 -6.26 3.31
CA ILE A 168 15.48 -5.40 2.69
C ILE A 168 15.13 -5.80 1.24
N MET A 169 15.89 -6.72 0.66
CA MET A 169 15.64 -7.31 -0.66
C MET A 169 15.22 -8.79 -0.54
N GLY A 170 14.95 -9.29 0.67
CA GLY A 170 14.65 -10.69 0.95
C GLY A 170 13.34 -11.13 0.29
N ARG A 171 12.33 -10.27 0.32
CA ARG A 171 11.04 -10.47 -0.33
C ARG A 171 10.75 -9.31 -1.29
N THR A 172 9.94 -9.56 -2.30
CA THR A 172 9.58 -8.58 -3.30
C THR A 172 8.06 -8.43 -3.36
N PRO A 173 7.51 -7.21 -3.56
CA PRO A 173 6.07 -6.99 -3.76
C PRO A 173 5.47 -7.80 -4.91
N LEU A 174 6.27 -8.28 -5.88
CA LEU A 174 5.81 -9.21 -6.92
C LEU A 174 5.22 -10.49 -6.35
N GLU A 175 5.66 -10.95 -5.17
CA GLU A 175 5.05 -12.11 -4.49
C GLU A 175 3.54 -11.91 -4.26
N GLY A 176 3.11 -10.67 -4.00
CA GLY A 176 1.69 -10.33 -3.90
C GLY A 176 0.95 -10.52 -5.21
N ALA A 177 1.55 -10.08 -6.31
CA ALA A 177 1.00 -10.28 -7.66
C ALA A 177 0.97 -11.75 -8.06
N GLU A 178 2.04 -12.51 -7.79
CA GLU A 178 2.13 -13.96 -8.04
C GLU A 178 1.11 -14.76 -7.22
N SER A 179 0.76 -14.28 -6.03
CA SER A 179 -0.17 -14.96 -5.12
C SER A 179 -1.65 -14.63 -5.36
N ILE A 180 -1.99 -13.87 -6.41
CA ILE A 180 -3.35 -13.35 -6.64
C ILE A 180 -4.44 -14.43 -6.58
N GLY A 181 -4.28 -15.54 -7.31
CA GLY A 181 -5.28 -16.62 -7.34
C GLY A 181 -6.69 -16.12 -7.70
N ASN A 182 -7.69 -16.45 -6.88
CA ASN A 182 -9.09 -16.00 -7.02
C ASN A 182 -9.39 -14.67 -6.32
N ARG A 183 -8.37 -13.90 -5.95
CA ARG A 183 -8.52 -12.64 -5.24
C ARG A 183 -8.56 -11.44 -6.19
N HIS A 184 -8.70 -10.25 -5.66
CA HIS A 184 -8.90 -9.04 -6.45
C HIS A 184 -7.79 -8.03 -6.20
N LEU A 185 -7.20 -7.52 -7.28
CA LEU A 185 -6.12 -6.56 -7.21
C LEU A 185 -6.38 -5.37 -8.14
N PHE A 186 -6.32 -4.15 -7.61
CA PHE A 186 -6.29 -2.92 -8.40
C PHE A 186 -4.92 -2.28 -8.30
N ILE A 187 -4.34 -1.92 -9.43
CA ILE A 187 -3.03 -1.26 -9.51
C ILE A 187 -3.22 0.09 -10.22
N ALA A 188 -3.04 1.17 -9.47
CA ALA A 188 -3.00 2.52 -10.00
C ALA A 188 -1.56 3.02 -10.04
N HIS A 189 -1.10 3.59 -11.18
CA HIS A 189 0.25 4.14 -11.27
C HIS A 189 0.33 5.29 -12.28
N GLY A 190 0.75 6.46 -11.81
CA GLY A 190 0.89 7.64 -12.68
C GLY A 190 1.99 7.44 -13.74
N LYS A 191 1.67 7.73 -15.02
CA LYS A 191 2.65 7.60 -16.13
C LYS A 191 3.86 8.51 -15.99
N GLN A 192 3.71 9.62 -15.25
CA GLN A 192 4.75 10.62 -15.05
C GLN A 192 5.37 10.54 -13.65
N ASP A 193 5.25 9.38 -13.00
CA ASP A 193 5.93 9.14 -11.73
C ASP A 193 7.45 9.01 -11.97
N GLU A 194 8.20 10.05 -11.58
CA GLU A 194 9.66 10.09 -11.73
C GLU A 194 10.38 9.38 -10.58
N ARG A 195 9.72 9.17 -9.45
CA ARG A 195 10.31 8.52 -8.27
C ARG A 195 10.24 7.00 -8.37
N ILE A 196 9.04 6.48 -8.63
CA ILE A 196 8.81 5.06 -8.91
C ILE A 196 8.28 4.97 -10.34
N PRO A 197 9.14 4.71 -11.33
CA PRO A 197 8.71 4.69 -12.73
C PRO A 197 7.54 3.72 -12.98
N VAL A 198 6.62 4.10 -13.87
CA VAL A 198 5.37 3.39 -14.15
C VAL A 198 5.55 1.91 -14.49
N PHE A 199 6.71 1.53 -15.05
CA PHE A 199 7.02 0.14 -15.37
C PHE A 199 6.93 -0.81 -14.15
N HIS A 200 7.06 -0.30 -12.93
CA HIS A 200 6.84 -1.09 -11.72
C HIS A 200 5.37 -1.50 -11.58
N GLY A 201 4.44 -0.58 -11.82
CA GLY A 201 3.01 -0.86 -11.84
C GLY A 201 2.65 -1.80 -13.00
N GLU A 202 3.24 -1.57 -14.18
CA GLU A 202 3.03 -2.43 -15.36
C GLU A 202 3.51 -3.86 -15.09
N LEU A 203 4.69 -4.05 -14.49
CA LEU A 203 5.22 -5.35 -14.11
C LEU A 203 4.35 -6.06 -13.07
N MET A 204 3.87 -5.34 -12.05
CA MET A 204 2.92 -5.88 -11.06
C MET A 204 1.62 -6.34 -11.73
N CYS A 205 1.09 -5.54 -12.66
CA CYS A 205 -0.11 -5.84 -13.43
C CYS A 205 0.07 -7.08 -14.32
N GLU A 206 1.15 -7.13 -15.08
CA GLU A 206 1.48 -8.26 -15.95
C GLU A 206 1.62 -9.55 -15.14
N THR A 207 2.35 -9.49 -14.04
CA THR A 207 2.56 -10.62 -13.14
C THR A 207 1.22 -11.10 -12.55
N ALA A 208 0.41 -10.19 -12.00
CA ALA A 208 -0.88 -10.55 -11.43
C ALA A 208 -1.81 -11.20 -12.45
N ASN A 209 -1.88 -10.67 -13.68
CA ASN A 209 -2.67 -11.28 -14.76
C ASN A 209 -2.19 -12.68 -15.13
N ALA A 210 -0.88 -12.95 -15.05
CA ALA A 210 -0.33 -14.27 -15.37
C ALA A 210 -0.67 -15.34 -14.31
N PHE A 211 -0.92 -14.93 -13.06
CA PHE A 211 -1.22 -15.83 -11.94
C PHE A 211 -2.68 -15.78 -11.48
N MET A 212 -3.51 -14.93 -12.09
CA MET A 212 -4.94 -14.82 -11.80
C MET A 212 -5.69 -16.08 -12.23
N LEU A 213 -6.60 -16.54 -11.37
CA LEU A 213 -7.52 -17.64 -11.66
C LEU A 213 -8.91 -17.10 -12.06
N GLU A 214 -9.82 -18.00 -12.46
CA GLU A 214 -11.09 -17.66 -13.11
C GLU A 214 -11.98 -16.70 -12.31
N ASP A 215 -12.03 -16.85 -10.98
CA ASP A 215 -12.86 -16.01 -10.10
C ASP A 215 -12.13 -14.73 -9.62
N GLY A 216 -10.86 -14.55 -9.97
CA GLY A 216 -10.08 -13.38 -9.61
C GLY A 216 -10.30 -12.18 -10.53
N SER A 217 -9.83 -11.01 -10.12
CA SER A 217 -9.76 -9.87 -11.02
C SER A 217 -8.47 -9.04 -10.82
N VAL A 218 -7.92 -8.59 -11.93
CA VAL A 218 -6.78 -7.66 -11.96
C VAL A 218 -7.19 -6.46 -12.79
N GLU A 219 -7.15 -5.30 -12.19
CA GLU A 219 -7.44 -4.03 -12.85
C GLU A 219 -6.22 -3.12 -12.76
N CYS A 220 -5.88 -2.49 -13.85
CA CYS A 220 -4.70 -1.66 -13.95
C CYS A 220 -5.06 -0.32 -14.59
N TRP A 221 -4.74 0.76 -13.90
CA TRP A 221 -5.05 2.10 -14.35
C TRP A 221 -3.80 2.98 -14.32
N TYR A 222 -3.48 3.57 -15.46
CA TYR A 222 -2.29 4.38 -15.65
C TYR A 222 -2.67 5.81 -16.04
N PRO A 223 -3.12 6.65 -15.07
CA PRO A 223 -3.44 8.05 -15.32
C PRO A 223 -2.20 8.84 -15.72
N SER A 224 -2.40 10.06 -16.24
CA SER A 224 -1.26 10.91 -16.63
C SER A 224 -0.39 11.25 -15.44
N GLY A 225 -1.00 11.50 -14.27
CA GLY A 225 -0.29 11.87 -13.05
C GLY A 225 0.45 13.22 -13.17
N GLN A 226 0.04 14.07 -14.10
CA GLN A 226 0.71 15.35 -14.35
C GLN A 226 0.23 16.38 -13.34
N VAL A 227 1.12 16.85 -12.48
CA VAL A 227 0.85 18.01 -11.61
C VAL A 227 1.55 19.24 -12.18
N THR A 228 0.75 20.24 -12.54
CA THR A 228 1.22 21.59 -12.82
C THR A 228 1.01 22.43 -11.56
N VAL A 229 1.85 22.29 -10.56
CA VAL A 229 1.79 23.12 -9.34
C VAL A 229 3.12 23.85 -9.17
N GLY A 230 3.14 25.09 -9.65
CA GLY A 230 4.19 26.05 -9.35
C GLY A 230 5.63 25.64 -9.73
N GLU A 231 6.61 26.31 -9.13
CA GLU A 231 8.04 26.02 -9.35
C GLU A 231 8.57 24.79 -8.55
N ASP A 232 7.75 24.21 -7.66
CA ASP A 232 8.10 22.99 -6.95
C ASP A 232 7.90 21.79 -7.88
N LYS A 233 9.01 21.20 -8.27
CA LYS A 233 9.04 19.95 -9.04
C LYS A 233 8.51 18.81 -8.17
N THR A 234 7.20 18.60 -8.19
CA THR A 234 6.67 17.32 -7.70
C THR A 234 7.11 16.25 -8.68
N THR A 235 7.61 15.14 -8.15
CA THR A 235 8.10 14.00 -8.96
C THR A 235 6.98 13.25 -9.67
N GLY A 236 5.74 13.74 -9.69
CA GLY A 236 4.58 13.01 -10.20
C GLY A 236 4.20 11.77 -9.37
N HIS A 237 4.90 11.51 -8.26
CA HIS A 237 4.73 10.31 -7.45
C HIS A 237 3.45 10.35 -6.61
N ALA A 238 2.60 9.32 -6.77
CA ALA A 238 1.35 9.13 -6.03
C ALA A 238 0.40 10.35 -6.06
N VAL A 239 0.34 11.06 -7.19
CA VAL A 239 -0.45 12.28 -7.36
C VAL A 239 -1.71 12.09 -8.20
N ALA A 240 -1.92 10.91 -8.78
CA ALA A 240 -3.07 10.62 -9.63
C ALA A 240 -4.41 10.92 -8.93
N MET A 241 -4.50 10.63 -7.64
CA MET A 241 -5.66 10.95 -6.82
C MET A 241 -5.97 12.47 -6.78
N LEU A 242 -4.95 13.33 -6.86
CA LEU A 242 -5.12 14.80 -6.83
C LEU A 242 -5.42 15.37 -8.21
N THR A 243 -4.88 14.75 -9.27
CA THR A 243 -5.00 15.23 -10.65
C THR A 243 -6.25 14.71 -11.35
N GLU A 244 -6.73 13.54 -10.96
CA GLU A 244 -7.86 12.83 -11.57
C GLU A 244 -8.87 12.38 -10.50
N LEU A 245 -9.20 13.30 -9.59
CA LEU A 245 -9.98 13.06 -8.37
C LEU A 245 -11.32 12.36 -8.61
N GLU A 246 -12.07 12.79 -9.62
CA GLU A 246 -13.40 12.23 -9.92
C GLU A 246 -13.27 10.80 -10.42
N GLU A 247 -12.34 10.57 -11.34
CA GLU A 247 -12.07 9.23 -11.88
C GLU A 247 -11.50 8.31 -10.81
N TRP A 248 -10.57 8.81 -9.98
CA TRP A 248 -10.06 8.05 -8.83
C TRP A 248 -11.17 7.56 -7.91
N ASN A 249 -12.08 8.48 -7.53
CA ASN A 249 -13.22 8.15 -6.68
C ASN A 249 -14.17 7.14 -7.35
N HIS A 250 -14.40 7.29 -8.66
CA HIS A 250 -15.21 6.36 -9.43
C HIS A 250 -14.60 4.96 -9.45
N GLN A 251 -13.32 4.83 -9.83
CA GLN A 251 -12.62 3.56 -9.88
C GLN A 251 -12.58 2.84 -8.52
N MET A 252 -12.30 3.60 -7.45
CA MET A 252 -12.24 3.04 -6.11
C MET A 252 -13.60 2.53 -5.63
N LYS A 253 -14.67 3.29 -5.91
CA LYS A 253 -16.05 2.89 -5.61
C LYS A 253 -16.44 1.62 -6.37
N GLU A 254 -16.16 1.56 -7.68
CA GLU A 254 -16.49 0.40 -8.50
C GLU A 254 -15.70 -0.86 -8.07
N PHE A 255 -14.40 -0.71 -7.83
CA PHE A 255 -13.55 -1.82 -7.40
C PHE A 255 -14.03 -2.40 -6.07
N PHE A 256 -14.07 -1.60 -5.00
CA PHE A 256 -14.47 -2.10 -3.69
C PHE A 256 -15.97 -2.44 -3.61
N GLY A 257 -16.81 -1.76 -4.38
CA GLY A 257 -18.25 -2.07 -4.47
C GLY A 257 -18.54 -3.43 -5.10
N ARG A 258 -17.67 -3.90 -6.00
CA ARG A 258 -17.81 -5.20 -6.65
C ARG A 258 -17.10 -6.31 -5.89
N THR A 259 -15.96 -6.01 -5.26
CA THR A 259 -15.09 -7.02 -4.66
C THR A 259 -15.35 -7.26 -3.17
N LEU A 260 -15.94 -6.31 -2.46
CA LEU A 260 -16.33 -6.48 -1.06
C LEU A 260 -17.83 -6.74 -0.99
N ASN A 261 -18.22 -7.97 -0.67
CA ASN A 261 -19.60 -8.39 -0.64
C ASN A 261 -20.44 -7.53 0.33
N HIS A 262 -21.38 -6.76 -0.24
CA HIS A 262 -22.48 -6.17 0.52
C HIS A 262 -23.65 -7.16 0.48
N GLN A 263 -23.97 -7.80 1.60
CA GLN A 263 -25.27 -8.45 1.78
C GLN A 263 -26.30 -7.43 2.26
#